data_d27d36fbecf57725cf941b366eda77ef
#
_entry.id   d27d36fbecf57725cf941b366eda77ef
#
_cell.length_a   1.000
_cell.length_b   1.000
_cell.length_c   1.000
_cell.angle_alpha   90.00
_cell.angle_beta   90.00
_cell.angle_gamma   90.00
#
_symmetry.space_group_name_H-M   'P 1'
#
loop_
_entity.id
_entity.type
_entity.pdbx_description
1 polymer ?
#
loop_
_entity_poly.entity_id
_entity_poly.type
_entity_poly.pdbx_seq_one_letter_code
_entity_poly.pdbx_strand_id
1 'polypeptide(L)'
;MKTPVAFIIFNRPDTTKRVFEAIRQAKPPKLLVIADGPRGDRPGEAEKCAAARAVIDGVDWECEVLTNYSDVNLGCKKRVSSGLDWVFDNVDKAIILEDDCLPDLSFFDFCENLLERYENDSRIMSICGVNFQLVNRNINY
;
A
#
# COMPACT_ATOMS: atom_id res chain seq x y z
N MET A 1 13.49 3.75 7.27
CA MET A 1 12.08 4.09 7.58
C MET A 1 11.59 3.23 8.74
N LYS A 2 10.60 3.70 9.53
CA LYS A 2 10.05 2.97 10.70
C LYS A 2 8.57 2.64 10.52
N THR A 3 7.89 3.38 9.61
CA THR A 3 6.45 3.28 9.40
C THR A 3 6.11 2.03 8.59
N PRO A 4 5.13 1.21 9.02
CA PRO A 4 4.61 0.10 8.23
C PRO A 4 4.04 0.55 6.89
N VAL A 5 4.09 -0.31 5.88
CA VAL A 5 3.44 -0.11 4.59
C VAL A 5 2.29 -1.11 4.43
N ALA A 6 1.12 -0.62 4.06
CA ALA A 6 -0.02 -1.41 3.61
C ALA A 6 -0.07 -1.36 2.08
N PHE A 7 -0.03 -2.52 1.44
CA PHE A 7 0.01 -2.64 -0.01
C PHE A 7 -1.23 -3.38 -0.52
N ILE A 8 -2.06 -2.67 -1.27
CA ILE A 8 -3.31 -3.19 -1.82
C ILE A 8 -3.07 -3.61 -3.26
N ILE A 9 -3.24 -4.90 -3.56
CA ILE A 9 -2.98 -5.49 -4.88
C ILE A 9 -4.20 -6.26 -5.38
N PHE A 10 -4.26 -6.51 -6.69
CA PHE A 10 -5.33 -7.33 -7.28
C PHE A 10 -4.80 -8.22 -8.42
N ASN A 11 -4.97 -7.82 -9.68
CA ASN A 11 -4.75 -8.64 -10.87
C ASN A 11 -3.80 -8.02 -11.89
N ARG A 12 -2.92 -7.11 -11.45
CA ARG A 12 -1.99 -6.34 -12.30
C ARG A 12 -0.54 -6.60 -11.91
N PRO A 13 0.03 -7.78 -12.21
CA PRO A 13 1.37 -8.15 -11.74
C PRO A 13 2.47 -7.17 -12.17
N ASP A 14 2.37 -6.57 -13.36
CA ASP A 14 3.37 -5.64 -13.88
C ASP A 14 3.42 -4.33 -13.08
N THR A 15 2.27 -3.72 -12.81
CA THR A 15 2.20 -2.50 -11.99
C THR A 15 2.51 -2.82 -10.52
N THR A 16 1.99 -3.93 -9.99
CA THR A 16 2.32 -4.44 -8.66
C THR A 16 3.82 -4.54 -8.46
N LYS A 17 4.55 -5.13 -9.43
CA LYS A 17 6.00 -5.25 -9.38
C LYS A 17 6.72 -3.90 -9.33
N ARG A 18 6.24 -2.91 -10.10
CA ARG A 18 6.84 -1.57 -10.12
C ARG A 18 6.66 -0.84 -8.79
N VAL A 19 5.47 -0.89 -8.20
CA VAL A 19 5.21 -0.28 -6.88
C VAL A 19 5.96 -1.02 -5.78
N PHE A 20 6.00 -2.36 -5.85
CA PHE A 20 6.76 -3.19 -4.92
C PHE A 20 8.25 -2.84 -4.94
N GLU A 21 8.85 -2.54 -6.10
CA GLU A 21 10.26 -2.14 -6.19
C GLU A 21 10.52 -0.80 -5.46
N ALA A 22 9.58 0.15 -5.48
CA ALA A 22 9.68 1.37 -4.68
C ALA A 22 9.58 1.05 -3.17
N ILE A 23 8.69 0.15 -2.77
CA ILE A 23 8.58 -0.33 -1.38
C ILE A 23 9.87 -1.03 -0.95
N ARG A 24 10.44 -1.88 -1.81
CA ARG A 24 11.71 -2.60 -1.58
C ARG A 24 12.87 -1.63 -1.33
N GLN A 25 12.93 -0.51 -2.07
CA GLN A 25 13.96 0.51 -1.85
C GLN A 25 13.77 1.26 -0.53
N ALA A 26 12.52 1.51 -0.12
CA ALA A 26 12.20 2.15 1.15
C ALA A 26 12.44 1.24 2.37
N LYS A 27 12.41 -0.09 2.18
CA LYS A 27 12.67 -1.10 3.21
C LYS A 27 11.84 -0.92 4.49
N PRO A 28 10.50 -0.94 4.43
CA PRO A 28 9.69 -0.85 5.63
C PRO A 28 9.94 -2.05 6.55
N PRO A 29 9.88 -1.88 7.88
CA PRO A 29 10.06 -2.98 8.83
C PRO A 29 8.88 -3.94 8.85
N LYS A 30 7.72 -3.51 8.35
CA LYS A 30 6.50 -4.31 8.25
C LYS A 30 5.76 -3.99 6.96
N LEU A 31 5.33 -5.05 6.25
CA LEU A 31 4.54 -4.98 5.02
C LEU A 31 3.24 -5.77 5.22
N LEU A 32 2.11 -5.06 5.15
CA LEU A 32 0.77 -5.66 5.24
C LEU A 32 0.17 -5.69 3.84
N VAL A 33 -0.05 -6.87 3.28
CA VAL A 33 -0.52 -7.03 1.91
C VAL A 33 -1.97 -7.47 1.87
N ILE A 34 -2.77 -6.68 1.18
CA ILE A 34 -4.20 -6.92 0.98
C ILE A 34 -4.41 -7.31 -0.48
N ALA A 35 -5.03 -8.47 -0.75
CA ALA A 35 -5.34 -8.88 -2.13
C ALA A 35 -6.77 -9.38 -2.25
N ASP A 36 -7.49 -8.88 -3.28
CA ASP A 36 -8.80 -9.44 -3.64
C ASP A 36 -8.66 -10.75 -4.40
N GLY A 37 -9.71 -11.55 -4.39
CA GLY A 37 -9.82 -12.77 -5.18
C GLY A 37 -10.21 -12.50 -6.63
N PRO A 38 -10.00 -13.48 -7.54
CA PRO A 38 -10.41 -13.36 -8.94
C PRO A 38 -11.93 -13.38 -9.08
N ARG A 39 -12.43 -12.69 -10.09
CA ARG A 39 -13.83 -12.80 -10.51
C ARG A 39 -14.03 -14.12 -11.28
N GLY A 40 -15.07 -14.86 -10.93
CA GLY A 40 -15.30 -16.19 -11.50
C GLY A 40 -15.67 -16.19 -12.98
N ASP A 41 -16.12 -15.06 -13.53
CA ASP A 41 -16.54 -14.88 -14.93
C ASP A 41 -15.43 -14.28 -15.83
N ARG A 42 -14.20 -14.16 -15.34
CA ARG A 42 -13.06 -13.55 -16.04
C ARG A 42 -11.95 -14.58 -16.30
N PRO A 43 -11.88 -15.18 -17.50
CA PRO A 43 -10.80 -16.10 -17.84
C PRO A 43 -9.42 -15.46 -17.67
N GLY A 44 -8.46 -16.20 -17.08
CA GLY A 44 -7.08 -15.75 -16.87
C GLY A 44 -6.89 -14.78 -15.71
N GLU A 45 -7.95 -14.39 -15.00
CA GLU A 45 -7.79 -13.46 -13.87
C GLU A 45 -7.20 -14.15 -12.63
N ALA A 46 -7.50 -15.43 -12.42
CA ALA A 46 -6.92 -16.20 -11.32
C ALA A 46 -5.39 -16.26 -11.43
N GLU A 47 -4.86 -16.49 -12.62
CA GLU A 47 -3.43 -16.52 -12.89
C GLU A 47 -2.79 -15.14 -12.68
N LYS A 48 -3.49 -14.07 -13.08
CA LYS A 48 -3.02 -12.70 -12.83
C LYS A 48 -2.99 -12.35 -11.34
N CYS A 49 -4.03 -12.75 -10.59
CA CYS A 49 -4.06 -12.57 -9.13
C CYS A 49 -2.92 -13.36 -8.46
N ALA A 50 -2.71 -14.61 -8.87
CA ALA A 50 -1.60 -15.42 -8.36
C ALA A 50 -0.23 -14.79 -8.68
N ALA A 51 -0.04 -14.30 -9.90
CA ALA A 51 1.19 -13.63 -10.30
C ALA A 51 1.43 -12.32 -9.53
N ALA A 52 0.37 -11.53 -9.27
CA ALA A 52 0.47 -10.31 -8.46
C ALA A 52 0.86 -10.64 -7.00
N ARG A 53 0.26 -11.68 -6.42
CA ARG A 53 0.61 -12.15 -5.06
C ARG A 53 2.05 -12.66 -4.96
N ALA A 54 2.52 -13.38 -5.99
CA ALA A 54 3.89 -13.90 -6.05
C ALA A 54 4.98 -12.80 -6.09
N VAL A 55 4.63 -11.56 -6.45
CA VAL A 55 5.57 -10.43 -6.37
C VAL A 55 6.08 -10.23 -4.94
N ILE A 56 5.26 -10.55 -3.94
CA ILE A 56 5.58 -10.35 -2.52
C ILE A 56 6.67 -11.31 -2.03
N ASP A 57 6.86 -12.46 -2.70
CA ASP A 57 7.94 -13.39 -2.41
C ASP A 57 9.33 -12.78 -2.65
N GLY A 58 9.38 -11.64 -3.35
CA GLY A 58 10.60 -10.85 -3.59
C GLY A 58 11.08 -10.00 -2.42
N VAL A 59 10.48 -10.10 -1.22
CA VAL A 59 10.98 -9.42 -0.02
C VAL A 59 12.35 -9.99 0.36
N ASP A 60 13.38 -9.16 0.25
CA ASP A 60 14.80 -9.55 0.48
C ASP A 60 15.50 -8.65 1.53
N TRP A 61 14.73 -7.96 2.35
CA TRP A 61 15.20 -7.17 3.48
C TRP A 61 14.53 -7.63 4.78
N GLU A 62 15.06 -7.21 5.92
CA GLU A 62 14.45 -7.51 7.24
C GLU A 62 13.06 -6.84 7.32
N CYS A 63 12.00 -7.66 7.23
CA CYS A 63 10.62 -7.21 7.16
C CYS A 63 9.66 -8.28 7.70
N GLU A 64 8.77 -7.88 8.58
CA GLU A 64 7.61 -8.71 8.94
C GLU A 64 6.54 -8.58 7.85
N VAL A 65 6.24 -9.67 7.15
CA VAL A 65 5.23 -9.69 6.10
C VAL A 65 3.94 -10.33 6.62
N LEU A 66 2.85 -9.60 6.60
CA LEU A 66 1.51 -10.08 6.90
C LEU A 66 0.65 -10.02 5.65
N THR A 67 -0.12 -11.06 5.39
CA THR A 67 -0.98 -11.15 4.20
C THR A 67 -2.44 -11.37 4.58
N ASN A 68 -3.33 -10.67 3.91
CA ASN A 68 -4.78 -10.85 3.99
C ASN A 68 -5.30 -11.00 2.56
N TYR A 69 -5.40 -12.25 2.09
CA TYR A 69 -5.84 -12.60 0.75
C TYR A 69 -7.25 -13.18 0.78
N SER A 70 -8.10 -12.69 -0.11
CA SER A 70 -9.44 -13.26 -0.32
C SER A 70 -9.39 -14.31 -1.44
N ASP A 71 -10.08 -15.44 -1.25
CA ASP A 71 -10.22 -16.47 -2.30
C ASP A 71 -11.30 -16.12 -3.32
N VAL A 72 -12.23 -15.23 -2.93
CA VAL A 72 -13.32 -14.76 -3.78
C VAL A 72 -13.23 -13.26 -3.99
N ASN A 73 -13.75 -12.77 -5.11
CA ASN A 73 -13.79 -11.34 -5.39
C ASN A 73 -14.84 -10.66 -4.51
N LEU A 74 -14.38 -9.76 -3.65
CA LEU A 74 -15.24 -8.94 -2.77
C LEU A 74 -15.63 -7.61 -3.41
N GLY A 75 -14.93 -7.23 -4.48
CA GLY A 75 -15.03 -5.94 -5.13
C GLY A 75 -14.29 -4.83 -4.39
N CYS A 76 -13.90 -3.80 -5.13
CA CYS A 76 -13.02 -2.73 -4.66
C CYS A 76 -13.48 -2.13 -3.32
N LYS A 77 -14.73 -1.67 -3.22
CA LYS A 77 -15.25 -1.01 -2.01
C LYS A 77 -15.12 -1.89 -0.76
N LYS A 78 -15.64 -3.12 -0.83
CA LYS A 78 -15.66 -4.03 0.32
C LYS A 78 -14.23 -4.51 0.65
N ARG A 79 -13.43 -4.81 -0.39
CA ARG A 79 -12.07 -5.31 -0.19
C ARG A 79 -11.16 -4.28 0.43
N VAL A 80 -11.18 -3.04 -0.07
CA VAL A 80 -10.39 -1.94 0.49
C VAL A 80 -10.81 -1.64 1.92
N SER A 81 -12.11 -1.46 2.18
CA SER A 81 -12.62 -1.17 3.53
C SER A 81 -12.21 -2.26 4.53
N SER A 82 -12.56 -3.53 4.26
CA SER A 82 -12.22 -4.63 5.18
C SER A 82 -10.70 -4.88 5.31
N GLY A 83 -9.96 -4.56 4.26
CA GLY A 83 -8.50 -4.66 4.27
C GLY A 83 -7.87 -3.58 5.15
N LEU A 84 -8.37 -2.36 5.09
CA LEU A 84 -7.91 -1.28 5.95
C LEU A 84 -8.30 -1.50 7.42
N ASP A 85 -9.51 -2.01 7.69
CA ASP A 85 -9.89 -2.42 9.05
C ASP A 85 -8.86 -3.43 9.60
N TRP A 86 -8.53 -4.46 8.81
CA TRP A 86 -7.51 -5.44 9.20
C TRP A 86 -6.11 -4.81 9.37
N VAL A 87 -5.71 -3.84 8.53
CA VAL A 87 -4.43 -3.14 8.72
C VAL A 87 -4.38 -2.45 10.07
N PHE A 88 -5.41 -1.69 10.41
CA PHE A 88 -5.46 -0.92 11.65
C PHE A 88 -5.78 -1.75 12.90
N ASP A 89 -6.19 -3.00 12.75
CA ASP A 89 -6.17 -4.00 13.82
C ASP A 89 -4.75 -4.49 14.16
N ASN A 90 -3.79 -4.32 13.24
CA ASN A 90 -2.41 -4.79 13.38
C ASN A 90 -1.39 -3.66 13.63
N VAL A 91 -1.70 -2.42 13.25
CA VAL A 91 -0.81 -1.25 13.38
C VAL A 91 -1.62 0.03 13.62
N ASP A 92 -1.08 0.95 14.39
CA ASP A 92 -1.73 2.24 14.68
C ASP A 92 -1.65 3.24 13.51
N LYS A 93 -0.62 3.10 12.67
CA LYS A 93 -0.40 3.95 11.50
C LYS A 93 0.29 3.18 10.39
N ALA A 94 0.00 3.51 9.14
CA ALA A 94 0.61 2.90 7.96
C ALA A 94 0.65 3.87 6.77
N ILE A 95 1.62 3.67 5.88
CA ILE A 95 1.60 4.25 4.52
C ILE A 95 0.82 3.29 3.63
N ILE A 96 -0.26 3.76 3.01
CA ILE A 96 -1.14 2.95 2.19
C ILE A 96 -0.82 3.21 0.71
N LEU A 97 -0.53 2.14 -0.03
CA LEU A 97 -0.26 2.17 -1.47
C LEU A 97 -1.16 1.17 -2.19
N GLU A 98 -1.65 1.58 -3.36
CA GLU A 98 -2.33 0.70 -4.32
C GLU A 98 -1.35 0.24 -5.41
N ASP A 99 -1.65 -0.86 -6.09
CA ASP A 99 -0.77 -1.48 -7.08
C ASP A 99 -0.57 -0.67 -8.37
N ASP A 100 -1.28 0.43 -8.56
CA ASP A 100 -1.18 1.38 -9.67
C ASP A 100 -0.68 2.78 -9.26
N CYS A 101 -0.39 3.00 -7.99
CA CYS A 101 0.11 4.25 -7.45
C CYS A 101 1.62 4.16 -7.20
N LEU A 102 2.44 4.46 -8.22
CA LEU A 102 3.90 4.44 -8.11
C LEU A 102 4.40 5.68 -7.36
N PRO A 103 4.92 5.55 -6.12
CA PRO A 103 5.43 6.68 -5.38
C PRO A 103 6.86 7.05 -5.84
N ASP A 104 7.20 8.34 -5.74
CA ASP A 104 8.60 8.75 -5.64
C ASP A 104 9.18 8.33 -4.29
N LEU A 105 10.48 8.07 -4.21
CA LEU A 105 11.09 7.60 -2.96
C LEU A 105 10.98 8.63 -1.83
N SER A 106 10.98 9.93 -2.17
CA SER A 106 10.77 11.01 -1.20
C SER A 106 9.38 10.99 -0.54
N PHE A 107 8.40 10.30 -1.15
CA PHE A 107 7.07 10.14 -0.57
C PHE A 107 7.09 9.39 0.76
N PHE A 108 7.96 8.40 0.91
CA PHE A 108 8.07 7.65 2.15
C PHE A 108 8.59 8.51 3.29
N ASP A 109 9.63 9.32 3.05
CA ASP A 109 10.16 10.26 4.02
C ASP A 109 9.14 11.37 4.36
N PHE A 110 8.43 11.87 3.35
CA PHE A 110 7.35 12.83 3.52
C PHE A 110 6.25 12.28 4.45
N CYS A 111 5.77 11.07 4.18
CA CYS A 111 4.76 10.43 5.03
C CYS A 111 5.27 10.18 6.44
N GLU A 112 6.47 9.63 6.60
CA GLU A 112 7.04 9.33 7.92
C GLU A 112 7.18 10.58 8.78
N ASN A 113 7.74 11.65 8.23
CA ASN A 113 7.91 12.92 8.94
C ASN A 113 6.57 13.55 9.35
N LEU A 114 5.56 13.51 8.49
CA LEU A 114 4.26 14.10 8.81
C LEU A 114 3.43 13.23 9.74
N LEU A 115 3.51 11.90 9.63
CA LEU A 115 2.87 10.98 10.58
C LEU A 115 3.46 11.13 11.98
N GLU A 116 4.77 11.34 12.11
CA GLU A 116 5.42 11.62 13.40
C GLU A 116 5.03 13.02 13.93
N ARG A 117 5.09 14.04 13.06
CA ARG A 117 4.76 15.42 13.44
C ARG A 117 3.34 15.60 13.98
N TYR A 118 2.38 14.91 13.36
CA TYR A 118 0.96 15.06 13.67
C TYR A 118 0.36 13.89 14.47
N GLU A 119 1.21 13.01 15.02
CA GLU A 119 0.79 11.82 15.77
C GLU A 119 -0.21 12.11 16.89
N ASN A 120 -0.04 13.25 17.57
CA ASN A 120 -0.89 13.66 18.69
C ASN A 120 -1.94 14.73 18.32
N ASP A 121 -2.11 15.05 17.04
CA ASP A 121 -3.12 16.02 16.60
C ASP A 121 -4.36 15.29 16.09
N SER A 122 -5.37 15.13 16.95
CA SER A 122 -6.63 14.44 16.64
C SER A 122 -7.47 15.07 15.52
N ARG A 123 -7.09 16.24 15.02
CA ARG A 123 -7.73 16.89 13.88
C ARG A 123 -7.20 16.34 12.54
N ILE A 124 -6.05 15.67 12.55
CA ILE A 124 -5.39 15.11 11.37
C ILE A 124 -5.60 13.59 11.37
N MET A 125 -6.45 13.11 10.49
CA MET A 125 -6.73 11.68 10.35
C MET A 125 -5.92 11.02 9.23
N SER A 126 -5.59 11.78 8.18
CA SER A 126 -4.85 11.25 7.03
C SER A 126 -3.96 12.30 6.39
N ILE A 127 -2.91 11.83 5.72
CA ILE A 127 -1.96 12.64 4.95
C ILE A 127 -1.98 12.10 3.52
N CYS A 128 -2.17 12.98 2.54
CA CYS A 128 -2.20 12.62 1.13
C CYS A 128 -0.98 13.17 0.40
N GLY A 129 -0.30 12.32 -0.38
CA GLY A 129 0.88 12.69 -1.17
C GLY A 129 0.57 13.19 -2.58
N VAL A 130 -0.70 13.30 -2.97
CA VAL A 130 -1.09 13.77 -4.29
C VAL A 130 -1.17 15.29 -4.32
N ASN A 131 -0.45 15.91 -5.26
CA ASN A 131 -0.54 17.33 -5.53
C ASN A 131 -0.92 17.58 -7.00
N PHE A 132 -2.13 18.08 -7.22
CA PHE A 132 -2.62 18.48 -8.56
C PHE A 132 -2.25 19.91 -8.95
N GLN A 133 -1.46 20.61 -8.14
CA GLN A 133 -1.03 21.97 -8.47
C GLN A 133 0.15 21.94 -9.44
N LEU A 134 -0.02 22.54 -10.61
CA LEU A 134 1.03 22.67 -11.65
C LEU A 134 2.10 23.73 -11.33
N VAL A 135 1.95 24.47 -10.23
CA VAL A 135 2.87 25.54 -9.82
C VAL A 135 3.36 25.24 -8.41
N ASN A 136 4.68 25.14 -8.23
CA ASN A 136 5.30 25.11 -6.92
C ASN A 136 4.95 26.39 -6.15
N ARG A 137 3.98 26.33 -5.27
CA ARG A 137 3.81 27.33 -4.22
C ARG A 137 4.76 26.93 -3.10
N ASN A 138 5.76 27.76 -2.81
CA ASN A 138 6.53 27.67 -1.58
C ASN A 138 5.57 27.90 -0.40
N ILE A 139 4.94 26.83 0.06
CA ILE A 139 4.13 26.85 1.28
C ILE A 139 5.10 26.43 2.37
N ASN A 140 5.52 27.40 3.20
CA ASN A 140 6.20 27.08 4.45
C ASN A 140 5.18 26.47 5.41
N TYR A 141 5.34 25.18 5.69
CA TYR A 141 4.60 24.45 6.73
C TYR A 141 5.25 24.66 8.09
#